data_ad20a79933adb61f595277eb707f7bfa
#
_entry.id   ad20a79933adb61f595277eb707f7bfa
#
_cell.length_a   1.000
_cell.length_b   1.000
_cell.length_c   1.000
_cell.angle_alpha   90.00
_cell.angle_beta   90.00
_cell.angle_gamma   90.00
#
_symmetry.space_group_name_H-M   'P 1'
#
loop_
_entity.id
_entity.type
_entity.pdbx_description
1 polymer ?
#
loop_
_entity_poly.entity_id
_entity_poly.type
_entity_poly.pdbx_seq_one_letter_code
_entity_poly.pdbx_strand_id
1 'polypeptide(L)'
;TIPPELRRYAAEFSLSIPGDEQILSIIREEAMVWSSKNNNQRVKTDKLALDRIIMHLRGLSPSDVRILARQFIHADGAISDSDLPMVSKGKLQLLDMHGVLHYEYSTDTFAQVGGLHNLKAWLAQREQAFLKPANDVDVPKGILLLGVQGSGKSLAAKAVAGLWQLPLLRLDFGALYNKYYGESEKN
;
A
#
# COMPACT_ATOMS: atom_id res chain seq x y z
N THR A 1 15.33 -8.22 21.24
CA THR A 1 16.76 -7.96 21.59
C THR A 1 17.39 -9.25 22.07
N ILE A 2 18.45 -9.70 21.40
CA ILE A 2 19.17 -10.91 21.76
C ILE A 2 19.88 -10.67 23.09
N PRO A 3 19.71 -11.55 24.12
CA PRO A 3 20.45 -11.47 25.37
C PRO A 3 21.96 -11.42 25.13
N PRO A 4 22.73 -10.65 25.90
CA PRO A 4 24.16 -10.46 25.67
C PRO A 4 24.95 -11.77 25.64
N GLU A 5 24.51 -12.76 26.42
CA GLU A 5 25.14 -14.08 26.55
C GLU A 5 25.03 -14.92 25.25
N LEU A 6 23.96 -14.68 24.48
CA LEU A 6 23.68 -15.42 23.23
C LEU A 6 24.21 -14.70 21.98
N ARG A 7 24.67 -13.46 22.06
CA ARG A 7 25.15 -12.69 20.90
C ARG A 7 26.25 -13.40 20.13
N ARG A 8 27.18 -14.09 20.81
CA ARG A 8 28.27 -14.81 20.15
C ARG A 8 27.86 -16.10 19.42
N TYR A 9 26.64 -16.57 19.66
CA TYR A 9 26.06 -17.74 19.00
C TYR A 9 24.93 -17.41 18.05
N ALA A 10 24.56 -16.11 17.93
CA ALA A 10 23.47 -15.65 17.11
C ALA A 10 24.00 -14.80 15.95
N ALA A 11 23.47 -15.02 14.76
CA ALA A 11 23.64 -14.13 13.63
C ALA A 11 22.37 -13.28 13.49
N GLU A 12 22.52 -11.96 13.46
CA GLU A 12 21.42 -11.03 13.28
C GLU A 12 21.29 -10.72 11.78
N PHE A 13 20.14 -11.07 11.21
CA PHE A 13 19.81 -10.76 9.83
C PHE A 13 18.72 -9.69 9.82
N SER A 14 19.02 -8.54 9.27
CA SER A 14 18.02 -7.53 8.98
C SER A 14 17.52 -7.70 7.54
N LEU A 15 16.23 -8.01 7.38
CA LEU A 15 15.58 -7.97 6.07
C LEU A 15 15.32 -6.51 5.72
N SER A 16 16.04 -5.99 4.74
CA SER A 16 15.77 -4.66 4.19
C SER A 16 14.52 -4.71 3.32
N ILE A 17 13.58 -3.80 3.58
CA ILE A 17 12.41 -3.58 2.70
C ILE A 17 12.92 -2.99 1.39
N PRO A 18 12.53 -3.52 0.22
CA PRO A 18 12.99 -3.03 -1.07
C PRO A 18 12.49 -1.60 -1.34
N GLY A 19 13.39 -0.76 -1.84
CA GLY A 19 13.05 0.54 -2.41
C GLY A 19 12.44 0.43 -3.81
N ASP A 20 11.97 1.55 -4.36
CA ASP A 20 11.29 1.60 -5.66
C ASP A 20 12.10 0.98 -6.81
N GLU A 21 13.40 1.23 -6.86
CA GLU A 21 14.30 0.67 -7.89
C GLU A 21 14.40 -0.86 -7.78
N GLN A 22 14.44 -1.39 -6.57
CA GLN A 22 14.47 -2.83 -6.34
C GLN A 22 13.14 -3.48 -6.68
N ILE A 23 12.01 -2.84 -6.33
CA ILE A 23 10.67 -3.29 -6.72
C ILE A 23 10.57 -3.34 -8.26
N LEU A 24 11.00 -2.27 -8.94
CA LEU A 24 11.01 -2.20 -10.39
C LEU A 24 11.89 -3.31 -11.02
N SER A 25 13.04 -3.62 -10.41
CA SER A 25 13.92 -4.70 -10.86
C SER A 25 13.20 -6.05 -10.78
N ILE A 26 12.51 -6.33 -9.66
CA ILE A 26 11.75 -7.58 -9.48
C ILE A 26 10.63 -7.69 -10.51
N ILE A 27 9.89 -6.61 -10.76
CA ILE A 27 8.81 -6.60 -11.79
C ILE A 27 9.40 -6.89 -13.17
N ARG A 28 10.55 -6.30 -13.52
CA ARG A 28 11.23 -6.56 -14.79
C ARG A 28 11.70 -8.01 -14.94
N GLU A 29 12.24 -8.59 -13.87
CA GLU A 29 12.63 -10.00 -13.86
C GLU A 29 11.42 -10.90 -14.16
N GLU A 30 10.28 -10.69 -13.50
CA GLU A 30 9.07 -11.49 -13.75
C GLU A 30 8.50 -11.25 -15.17
N ALA A 31 8.58 -10.02 -15.66
CA ALA A 31 8.20 -9.72 -17.05
C ALA A 31 9.08 -10.45 -18.08
N MET A 32 10.39 -10.57 -17.82
CA MET A 32 11.30 -11.36 -18.66
C MET A 32 10.97 -12.86 -18.61
N VAL A 33 10.68 -13.38 -17.41
CA VAL A 33 10.26 -14.79 -17.25
C VAL A 33 8.97 -15.07 -18.01
N TRP A 34 8.00 -14.16 -17.91
CA TRP A 34 6.75 -14.29 -18.68
C TRP A 34 7.00 -14.23 -20.19
N SER A 35 7.80 -13.28 -20.67
CA SER A 35 8.16 -13.12 -22.07
C SER A 35 8.79 -14.38 -22.64
N SER A 36 9.73 -14.98 -21.92
CA SER A 36 10.41 -16.22 -22.37
C SER A 36 9.46 -17.40 -22.54
N LYS A 37 8.36 -17.44 -21.77
CA LYS A 37 7.32 -18.48 -21.85
C LYS A 37 6.25 -18.19 -22.92
N ASN A 38 6.17 -16.94 -23.40
CA ASN A 38 5.16 -16.47 -24.34
C ASN A 38 5.79 -15.99 -25.66
N ASN A 39 6.60 -16.82 -26.29
CA ASN A 39 7.22 -16.58 -27.61
C ASN A 39 7.98 -15.24 -27.71
N ASN A 40 8.66 -14.82 -26.63
CA ASN A 40 9.34 -13.54 -26.50
C ASN A 40 8.43 -12.30 -26.70
N GLN A 41 7.14 -12.46 -26.46
CA GLN A 41 6.20 -11.34 -26.46
C GLN A 41 6.53 -10.39 -25.31
N ARG A 42 6.58 -9.09 -25.57
CA ARG A 42 6.84 -8.08 -24.53
C ARG A 42 5.58 -7.82 -23.72
N VAL A 43 5.72 -7.71 -22.41
CA VAL A 43 4.66 -7.25 -21.51
C VAL A 43 4.27 -5.82 -21.88
N LYS A 44 2.99 -5.59 -22.14
CA LYS A 44 2.46 -4.25 -22.41
C LYS A 44 2.47 -3.47 -21.11
N THR A 45 3.13 -2.33 -21.05
CA THR A 45 3.29 -1.58 -19.79
C THR A 45 2.81 -0.14 -19.97
N ASP A 46 1.82 0.24 -19.17
CA ASP A 46 1.49 1.64 -18.92
C ASP A 46 2.43 2.17 -17.84
N LYS A 47 3.16 3.24 -18.17
CA LYS A 47 4.16 3.82 -17.27
C LYS A 47 3.53 4.42 -16.01
N LEU A 48 2.37 5.08 -16.13
CA LEU A 48 1.68 5.67 -14.99
C LEU A 48 1.13 4.60 -14.06
N ALA A 49 0.55 3.54 -14.63
CA ALA A 49 0.07 2.38 -13.87
C ALA A 49 1.22 1.67 -13.16
N LEU A 50 2.37 1.50 -13.82
CA LEU A 50 3.56 0.91 -13.21
C LEU A 50 4.05 1.71 -11.99
N ASP A 51 4.14 3.04 -12.10
CA ASP A 51 4.55 3.90 -10.99
C ASP A 51 3.59 3.75 -9.79
N ARG A 52 2.28 3.68 -10.05
CA ARG A 52 1.26 3.44 -9.01
C ARG A 52 1.38 2.06 -8.38
N ILE A 53 1.57 1.02 -9.18
CA ILE A 53 1.77 -0.36 -8.69
C ILE A 53 3.01 -0.43 -7.80
N ILE A 54 4.12 0.23 -8.16
CA ILE A 54 5.31 0.30 -7.32
C ILE A 54 4.99 0.94 -5.96
N MET A 55 4.23 2.04 -5.94
CA MET A 55 3.79 2.66 -4.68
C MET A 55 2.94 1.71 -3.83
N HIS A 56 2.04 0.95 -4.45
CA HIS A 56 1.20 -0.03 -3.74
C HIS A 56 2.02 -1.20 -3.19
N LEU A 57 3.14 -1.59 -3.82
CA LEU A 57 4.01 -2.68 -3.40
C LEU A 57 5.00 -2.29 -2.30
N ARG A 58 5.19 -0.99 -2.02
CA ARG A 58 6.08 -0.52 -0.94
C ARG A 58 5.74 -1.17 0.40
N GLY A 59 6.75 -1.49 1.18
CA GLY A 59 6.59 -2.10 2.51
C GLY A 59 6.43 -3.62 2.51
N LEU A 60 6.41 -4.27 1.34
CA LEU A 60 6.43 -5.73 1.22
C LEU A 60 7.86 -6.27 1.13
N SER A 61 8.05 -7.54 1.50
CA SER A 61 9.31 -8.25 1.29
C SER A 61 9.59 -8.47 -0.21
N PRO A 62 10.85 -8.67 -0.64
CA PRO A 62 11.16 -8.98 -2.04
C PRO A 62 10.43 -10.22 -2.58
N SER A 63 10.21 -11.23 -1.74
CA SER A 63 9.45 -12.44 -2.09
C SER A 63 7.97 -12.15 -2.34
N ASP A 64 7.36 -11.31 -1.50
CA ASP A 64 5.95 -10.94 -1.63
C ASP A 64 5.72 -10.07 -2.86
N VAL A 65 6.63 -9.10 -3.12
CA VAL A 65 6.62 -8.32 -4.36
C VAL A 65 6.68 -9.24 -5.56
N ARG A 66 7.55 -10.26 -5.55
CA ARG A 66 7.68 -11.23 -6.65
C ARG A 66 6.40 -12.05 -6.86
N ILE A 67 5.76 -12.49 -5.78
CA ILE A 67 4.50 -13.24 -5.84
C ILE A 67 3.41 -12.39 -6.51
N LEU A 68 3.24 -11.15 -6.06
CA LEU A 68 2.23 -10.25 -6.62
C LEU A 68 2.56 -9.86 -8.07
N ALA A 69 3.84 -9.55 -8.37
CA ALA A 69 4.28 -9.23 -9.73
C ALA A 69 3.95 -10.37 -10.70
N ARG A 70 4.21 -11.61 -10.28
CA ARG A 70 3.85 -12.80 -11.07
C ARG A 70 2.35 -12.91 -11.30
N GLN A 71 1.53 -12.64 -10.28
CA GLN A 71 0.08 -12.74 -10.39
C GLN A 71 -0.48 -11.77 -11.44
N PHE A 72 -0.14 -10.47 -11.38
CA PHE A 72 -0.71 -9.50 -12.31
C PHE A 72 -0.10 -9.61 -13.74
N ILE A 73 1.21 -9.89 -13.88
CA ILE A 73 1.83 -10.05 -15.20
C ILE A 73 1.32 -11.31 -15.92
N HIS A 74 1.12 -12.41 -15.18
CA HIS A 74 0.68 -13.66 -15.80
C HIS A 74 -0.83 -13.72 -16.08
N ALA A 75 -1.61 -12.77 -15.57
CA ALA A 75 -3.04 -12.71 -15.81
C ALA A 75 -3.37 -12.43 -17.29
N ASP A 76 -2.72 -11.41 -17.86
CA ASP A 76 -3.02 -10.97 -19.23
C ASP A 76 -1.78 -10.51 -20.04
N GLY A 77 -0.58 -10.54 -19.45
CA GLY A 77 0.66 -10.06 -20.07
C GLY A 77 0.72 -8.54 -20.21
N ALA A 78 -0.01 -7.81 -19.37
CA ALA A 78 -0.03 -6.36 -19.35
C ALA A 78 0.20 -5.83 -17.91
N ILE A 79 0.57 -4.57 -17.81
CA ILE A 79 0.65 -3.80 -16.56
C ILE A 79 -0.18 -2.55 -16.78
N SER A 80 -1.29 -2.45 -16.06
CA SER A 80 -2.30 -1.41 -16.23
C SER A 80 -2.98 -1.04 -14.90
N ASP A 81 -3.79 0.01 -14.89
CA ASP A 81 -4.53 0.42 -13.70
C ASP A 81 -5.55 -0.64 -13.22
N SER A 82 -5.96 -1.57 -14.10
CA SER A 82 -6.84 -2.68 -13.71
C SER A 82 -6.20 -3.66 -12.72
N ASP A 83 -4.87 -3.66 -12.58
CA ASP A 83 -4.13 -4.53 -11.67
C ASP A 83 -4.10 -4.00 -10.24
N LEU A 84 -4.33 -2.69 -10.03
CA LEU A 84 -4.26 -2.04 -8.73
C LEU A 84 -5.16 -2.69 -7.67
N PRO A 85 -6.44 -3.05 -7.95
CA PRO A 85 -7.29 -3.72 -6.97
C PRO A 85 -6.74 -5.08 -6.55
N MET A 86 -6.18 -5.85 -7.49
CA MET A 86 -5.60 -7.16 -7.23
C MET A 86 -4.33 -7.04 -6.36
N VAL A 87 -3.44 -6.12 -6.70
CA VAL A 87 -2.21 -5.84 -5.94
C VAL A 87 -2.55 -5.40 -4.51
N SER A 88 -3.51 -4.50 -4.35
CA SER A 88 -3.95 -4.00 -3.05
C SER A 88 -4.57 -5.11 -2.18
N LYS A 89 -5.43 -5.95 -2.77
CA LYS A 89 -6.04 -7.10 -2.10
C LYS A 89 -4.98 -8.13 -1.68
N GLY A 90 -4.06 -8.46 -2.59
CA GLY A 90 -2.98 -9.40 -2.31
C GLY A 90 -2.06 -8.89 -1.20
N LYS A 91 -1.71 -7.62 -1.21
CA LYS A 91 -0.93 -6.99 -0.13
C LYS A 91 -1.63 -7.12 1.22
N LEU A 92 -2.94 -6.87 1.30
CA LEU A 92 -3.71 -7.01 2.53
C LEU A 92 -3.68 -8.44 3.07
N GLN A 93 -3.80 -9.43 2.17
CA GLN A 93 -3.73 -10.85 2.54
C GLN A 93 -2.36 -11.23 3.11
N LEU A 94 -1.28 -10.68 2.56
CA LEU A 94 0.09 -10.91 3.03
C LEU A 94 0.39 -10.24 4.38
N LEU A 95 -0.31 -9.16 4.72
CA LEU A 95 -0.15 -8.50 6.02
C LEU A 95 -0.75 -9.28 7.19
N ASP A 96 -1.52 -10.35 6.94
CA ASP A 96 -2.11 -11.28 7.92
C ASP A 96 -2.74 -10.62 9.17
N MET A 97 -3.35 -9.45 8.99
CA MET A 97 -4.02 -8.71 10.06
C MET A 97 -5.55 -8.90 10.01
N HIS A 98 -6.00 -10.16 9.86
CA HIS A 98 -7.42 -10.48 9.77
C HIS A 98 -8.22 -9.96 10.98
N GLY A 99 -9.30 -9.24 10.69
CA GLY A 99 -10.21 -8.67 11.68
C GLY A 99 -9.75 -7.33 12.31
N VAL A 100 -8.50 -6.91 12.10
CA VAL A 100 -7.95 -5.65 12.63
C VAL A 100 -7.82 -4.60 11.53
N LEU A 101 -7.42 -5.04 10.33
CA LEU A 101 -7.21 -4.17 9.19
C LEU A 101 -8.21 -4.50 8.08
N HIS A 102 -8.95 -3.50 7.63
CA HIS A 102 -9.97 -3.63 6.59
C HIS A 102 -9.58 -2.79 5.37
N TYR A 103 -9.65 -3.40 4.20
CA TYR A 103 -9.46 -2.69 2.93
C TYR A 103 -10.78 -2.07 2.48
N GLU A 104 -10.77 -0.78 2.21
CA GLU A 104 -11.92 -0.06 1.67
C GLU A 104 -11.83 -0.04 0.13
N TYR A 105 -12.65 -0.86 -0.52
CA TYR A 105 -12.64 -1.02 -1.98
C TYR A 105 -13.26 0.16 -2.73
N SER A 106 -14.21 0.84 -2.13
CA SER A 106 -14.84 2.01 -2.72
C SER A 106 -14.22 3.28 -2.16
N THR A 107 -13.46 3.97 -2.99
CA THR A 107 -12.96 5.31 -2.68
C THR A 107 -13.86 6.31 -3.40
N ASP A 108 -14.47 7.20 -2.62
CA ASP A 108 -15.29 8.28 -3.16
C ASP A 108 -14.40 9.38 -3.73
N THR A 109 -14.89 10.10 -4.72
CA THR A 109 -14.18 11.28 -5.23
C THR A 109 -14.68 12.53 -4.52
N PHE A 110 -13.85 13.58 -4.42
CA PHE A 110 -14.30 14.86 -3.90
C PHE A 110 -15.45 15.51 -4.71
N ALA A 111 -15.72 15.05 -5.92
CA ALA A 111 -16.91 15.46 -6.68
C ALA A 111 -18.21 15.05 -5.98
N GLN A 112 -18.19 13.93 -5.25
CA GLN A 112 -19.33 13.41 -4.48
C GLN A 112 -19.43 14.01 -3.08
N VAL A 113 -18.37 14.68 -2.60
CA VAL A 113 -18.32 15.30 -1.27
C VAL A 113 -18.55 16.80 -1.38
N GLY A 114 -19.70 17.27 -0.89
CA GLY A 114 -20.01 18.71 -0.83
C GLY A 114 -19.12 19.44 0.20
N GLY A 115 -18.84 20.71 -0.04
CA GLY A 115 -18.06 21.54 0.89
C GLY A 115 -16.59 21.18 0.97
N LEU A 116 -16.01 21.25 2.17
CA LEU A 116 -14.60 20.95 2.48
C LEU A 116 -13.58 21.72 1.62
N HIS A 117 -13.89 22.94 1.20
CA HIS A 117 -13.07 23.74 0.28
C HIS A 117 -11.63 23.92 0.78
N ASN A 118 -11.45 24.20 2.06
CA ASN A 118 -10.12 24.37 2.66
C ASN A 118 -9.31 23.06 2.65
N LEU A 119 -9.96 21.92 2.95
CA LEU A 119 -9.31 20.60 2.89
C LEU A 119 -8.92 20.27 1.43
N LYS A 120 -9.80 20.50 0.47
CA LYS A 120 -9.52 20.29 -0.96
C LYS A 120 -8.32 21.11 -1.44
N ALA A 121 -8.28 22.39 -1.09
CA ALA A 121 -7.17 23.28 -1.44
C ALA A 121 -5.86 22.84 -0.76
N TRP A 122 -5.91 22.46 0.52
CA TRP A 122 -4.77 21.97 1.27
C TRP A 122 -4.19 20.67 0.67
N LEU A 123 -5.06 19.73 0.25
CA LEU A 123 -4.66 18.47 -0.38
C LEU A 123 -4.03 18.69 -1.76
N ALA A 124 -4.63 19.56 -2.58
CA ALA A 124 -4.10 19.87 -3.92
C ALA A 124 -2.68 20.44 -3.86
N GLN A 125 -2.40 21.30 -2.87
CA GLN A 125 -1.06 21.86 -2.67
C GLN A 125 -0.02 20.81 -2.26
N ARG A 126 -0.43 19.72 -1.59
CA ARG A 126 0.45 18.70 -0.99
C ARG A 126 0.50 17.38 -1.74
N GLU A 127 -0.31 17.25 -2.78
CA GLU A 127 -0.37 16.03 -3.58
C GLU A 127 1.01 15.61 -4.11
N GLN A 128 1.74 16.55 -4.72
CA GLN A 128 3.06 16.25 -5.27
C GLN A 128 4.08 15.89 -4.18
N ALA A 129 4.05 16.57 -3.04
CA ALA A 129 4.93 16.26 -1.93
C ALA A 129 4.68 14.87 -1.33
N PHE A 130 3.42 14.43 -1.33
CA PHE A 130 3.03 13.12 -0.81
C PHE A 130 3.32 11.99 -1.81
N LEU A 131 2.99 12.18 -3.09
CA LEU A 131 3.17 11.16 -4.13
C LEU A 131 4.62 11.00 -4.57
N LYS A 132 5.37 12.11 -4.59
CA LYS A 132 6.80 12.15 -4.99
C LYS A 132 7.61 12.94 -3.96
N PRO A 133 7.91 12.36 -2.80
CA PRO A 133 8.67 13.06 -1.78
C PRO A 133 10.06 13.41 -2.31
N ALA A 134 10.35 14.72 -2.38
CA ALA A 134 11.69 15.25 -2.59
C ALA A 134 12.31 15.61 -1.24
N ASN A 135 13.64 15.59 -1.13
CA ASN A 135 14.35 15.73 0.14
C ASN A 135 14.08 17.05 0.89
N ASP A 136 13.51 18.07 0.22
CA ASP A 136 13.33 19.42 0.77
C ASP A 136 11.85 19.79 1.02
N VAL A 137 10.90 18.87 0.89
CA VAL A 137 9.48 19.19 1.05
C VAL A 137 8.88 18.40 2.22
N ASP A 138 8.23 19.12 3.15
CA ASP A 138 7.50 18.50 4.25
C ASP A 138 6.35 17.63 3.73
N VAL A 139 6.54 16.32 3.82
CA VAL A 139 5.50 15.34 3.48
C VAL A 139 4.45 15.31 4.59
N PRO A 140 3.15 15.47 4.30
CA PRO A 140 2.11 15.37 5.32
C PRO A 140 2.07 13.97 5.91
N LYS A 141 2.21 13.89 7.25
CA LYS A 141 2.24 12.63 8.00
C LYS A 141 0.85 12.11 8.39
N GLY A 142 -0.14 13.00 8.42
CA GLY A 142 -1.51 12.64 8.79
C GLY A 142 -2.44 13.83 8.82
N ILE A 143 -3.73 13.53 8.93
CA ILE A 143 -4.82 14.50 9.07
C ILE A 143 -5.67 14.06 10.26
N LEU A 144 -5.93 14.97 11.19
CA LEU A 144 -6.88 14.75 12.27
C LEU A 144 -8.24 15.35 11.89
N LEU A 145 -9.26 14.51 11.75
CA LEU A 145 -10.63 14.91 11.45
C LEU A 145 -11.47 14.85 12.73
N LEU A 146 -11.92 16.00 13.20
CA LEU A 146 -12.77 16.14 14.38
C LEU A 146 -14.20 16.53 13.98
N GLY A 147 -15.18 15.99 14.68
CA GLY A 147 -16.58 16.28 14.45
C GLY A 147 -17.52 15.24 15.07
N VAL A 148 -18.80 15.56 15.15
CA VAL A 148 -19.84 14.68 15.66
C VAL A 148 -20.02 13.45 14.76
N GLN A 149 -20.69 12.43 15.29
CA GLN A 149 -21.05 11.25 14.48
C GLN A 149 -21.92 11.68 13.29
N GLY A 150 -21.68 11.12 12.11
CA GLY A 150 -22.41 11.51 10.89
C GLY A 150 -21.87 12.75 10.17
N SER A 151 -20.84 13.45 10.67
CA SER A 151 -20.28 14.67 10.04
C SER A 151 -19.42 14.40 8.78
N GLY A 152 -19.39 13.20 8.26
CA GLY A 152 -18.69 12.90 7.00
C GLY A 152 -17.18 12.61 7.14
N LYS A 153 -16.64 12.38 8.35
CA LYS A 153 -15.20 12.11 8.55
C LYS A 153 -14.68 10.93 7.72
N SER A 154 -15.40 9.80 7.74
CA SER A 154 -15.05 8.60 6.96
C SER A 154 -15.19 8.85 5.45
N LEU A 155 -16.18 9.63 5.04
CA LEU A 155 -16.36 10.02 3.65
C LEU A 155 -15.19 10.91 3.16
N ALA A 156 -14.75 11.84 4.01
CA ALA A 156 -13.57 12.66 3.71
C ALA A 156 -12.31 11.82 3.55
N ALA A 157 -12.08 10.82 4.41
CA ALA A 157 -10.95 9.89 4.29
C ALA A 157 -10.99 9.11 2.97
N LYS A 158 -12.16 8.58 2.58
CA LYS A 158 -12.35 7.90 1.29
C LYS A 158 -12.09 8.84 0.10
N ALA A 159 -12.55 10.09 0.19
CA ALA A 159 -12.35 11.08 -0.84
C ALA A 159 -10.87 11.48 -1.00
N VAL A 160 -10.11 11.55 0.10
CA VAL A 160 -8.64 11.77 0.04
C VAL A 160 -7.95 10.61 -0.68
N ALA A 161 -8.27 9.37 -0.31
CA ALA A 161 -7.71 8.19 -0.95
C ALA A 161 -8.06 8.14 -2.45
N GLY A 162 -9.30 8.44 -2.81
CA GLY A 162 -9.75 8.51 -4.20
C GLY A 162 -9.06 9.62 -5.00
N LEU A 163 -8.85 10.80 -4.40
CA LEU A 163 -8.14 11.91 -5.05
C LEU A 163 -6.71 11.54 -5.40
N TRP A 164 -5.99 10.93 -4.46
CA TRP A 164 -4.58 10.56 -4.63
C TRP A 164 -4.40 9.15 -5.21
N GLN A 165 -5.49 8.45 -5.52
CA GLN A 165 -5.50 7.09 -6.07
C GLN A 165 -4.66 6.11 -5.24
N LEU A 166 -4.79 6.24 -3.91
CA LEU A 166 -4.10 5.40 -2.93
C LEU A 166 -5.04 4.36 -2.33
N PRO A 167 -4.53 3.21 -1.91
CA PRO A 167 -5.32 2.25 -1.15
C PRO A 167 -5.70 2.86 0.21
N LEU A 168 -6.94 2.64 0.62
CA LEU A 168 -7.43 3.05 1.94
C LEU A 168 -7.55 1.82 2.84
N LEU A 169 -6.82 1.83 3.94
CA LEU A 169 -6.90 0.82 4.97
C LEU A 169 -7.52 1.43 6.23
N ARG A 170 -8.53 0.75 6.77
CA ARG A 170 -9.16 1.11 8.04
C ARG A 170 -8.63 0.20 9.14
N LEU A 171 -8.04 0.79 10.17
CA LEU A 171 -7.63 0.10 11.37
C LEU A 171 -8.76 0.15 12.42
N ASP A 172 -9.17 -1.02 12.91
CA ASP A 172 -10.10 -1.15 14.02
C ASP A 172 -9.32 -1.30 15.33
N PHE A 173 -9.26 -0.22 16.11
CA PHE A 173 -8.57 -0.23 17.40
C PHE A 173 -9.22 -1.14 18.43
N GLY A 174 -10.54 -1.34 18.38
CA GLY A 174 -11.24 -2.28 19.28
C GLY A 174 -10.81 -3.71 19.00
N ALA A 175 -10.78 -4.11 17.74
CA ALA A 175 -10.30 -5.42 17.33
C ALA A 175 -8.80 -5.61 17.63
N LEU A 176 -7.99 -4.57 17.44
CA LEU A 176 -6.57 -4.58 17.76
C LEU A 176 -6.35 -4.81 19.26
N TYR A 177 -7.05 -4.06 20.10
CA TYR A 177 -6.95 -4.18 21.55
C TYR A 177 -7.36 -5.58 22.03
N ASN A 178 -8.49 -6.09 21.57
CA ASN A 178 -8.97 -7.43 21.94
C ASN A 178 -8.01 -8.54 21.48
N LYS A 179 -7.38 -8.41 20.32
CA LYS A 179 -6.43 -9.41 19.80
C LYS A 179 -5.14 -9.49 20.61
N TYR A 180 -4.62 -8.34 21.05
CA TYR A 180 -3.30 -8.28 21.72
C TYR A 180 -3.36 -8.24 23.24
N TYR A 181 -4.47 -7.80 23.82
CA TYR A 181 -4.65 -7.68 25.29
C TYR A 181 -5.69 -8.66 25.87
N GLY A 182 -6.69 -9.07 25.06
CA GLY A 182 -7.71 -10.00 25.51
C GLY A 182 -7.26 -11.47 25.60
N GLU A 183 -6.19 -11.85 24.94
CA GLU A 183 -5.61 -13.21 25.05
C GLU A 183 -4.75 -13.38 26.31
N SER A 184 -4.25 -12.30 26.91
CA SER A 184 -3.42 -12.35 28.13
C SER A 184 -4.23 -12.62 29.39
N GLU A 185 -5.55 -12.45 29.39
CA GLU A 185 -6.42 -12.71 30.56
C GLU A 185 -7.02 -14.13 30.57
N LYS A 186 -6.76 -14.96 29.56
CA LYS A 186 -7.29 -16.33 29.46
C LYS A 186 -6.30 -17.44 29.79
N ASN A 187 -5.09 -17.09 30.25
CA ASN A 187 -4.08 -18.05 30.72
C ASN A 187 -3.84 -17.96 32.21
#